data_44e6e02a7c82cf37be728a3e5a539914
#
_entry.id   44e6e02a7c82cf37be728a3e5a539914
#
_cell.length_a   1.000
_cell.length_b   1.000
_cell.length_c   1.000
_cell.angle_alpha   90.00
_cell.angle_beta   90.00
_cell.angle_gamma   90.00
#
_symmetry.space_group_name_H-M   'P 1'
#
loop_
_entity.id
_entity.type
_entity.pdbx_description
1 polymer ?
#
loop_
_entity_poly.entity_id
_entity_poly.type
_entity_poly.pdbx_seq_one_letter_code
_entity_poly.pdbx_strand_id
1 'polypeptide(L)'
;VDAITGFTFTSLLNIEARGVKADDVVVMQYPDFGVKLYGNAIIASPKILKENPEAVKAFLRAFTKGAKDVIASPAKGIESVKARDGIINTELEVRRLKLAIDTVINSPDARKEGFGQIQGPRMALMASQVSDAFNTKSRVNPDAIWNGSFLPSAKDLDILPKK
;
A
#
# COMPACT_ATOMS: atom_id res chain seq x y z
N VAL A 1 -1.85 26.87 5.11
CA VAL A 1 -2.95 25.90 4.99
C VAL A 1 -3.18 25.24 6.34
N ASP A 2 -4.45 25.05 6.69
CA ASP A 2 -4.84 24.53 8.01
C ASP A 2 -5.00 23.01 8.03
N ALA A 3 -5.22 22.39 6.86
CA ALA A 3 -5.34 20.95 6.71
C ALA A 3 -4.81 20.49 5.34
N ILE A 4 -4.28 19.27 5.31
CA ILE A 4 -3.86 18.58 4.08
C ILE A 4 -4.32 17.12 4.13
N THR A 5 -4.42 16.50 2.97
CA THR A 5 -4.66 15.06 2.85
C THR A 5 -3.45 14.37 2.25
N GLY A 6 -3.22 13.10 2.62
CA GLY A 6 -2.11 12.31 2.11
C GLY A 6 -1.83 11.08 2.95
N PHE A 7 -0.79 10.35 2.61
CA PHE A 7 -0.32 9.25 3.45
C PHE A 7 0.54 9.78 4.60
N THR A 8 0.32 9.29 5.82
CA THR A 8 1.07 9.69 7.01
C THR A 8 2.58 9.55 6.79
N PHE A 9 3.04 8.45 6.20
CA PHE A 9 4.45 8.19 5.94
C PHE A 9 5.09 9.13 4.89
N THR A 10 4.30 9.89 4.13
CA THR A 10 4.79 10.95 3.24
C THR A 10 4.56 12.33 3.80
N SER A 11 3.30 12.67 4.06
CA SER A 11 2.89 14.04 4.40
C SER A 11 3.45 14.49 5.76
N LEU A 12 3.31 13.67 6.80
CA LEU A 12 3.82 14.02 8.12
C LEU A 12 5.33 14.20 8.11
N LEU A 13 6.08 13.24 7.54
CA LEU A 13 7.54 13.32 7.48
C LEU A 13 8.04 14.50 6.65
N ASN A 14 7.31 14.89 5.59
CA ASN A 14 7.66 16.06 4.79
C ASN A 14 7.40 17.36 5.55
N ILE A 15 6.37 17.43 6.38
CA ILE A 15 6.06 18.58 7.23
C ILE A 15 7.12 18.70 8.34
N GLU A 16 7.46 17.59 9.00
CA GLU A 16 8.53 17.55 10.01
C GLU A 16 9.89 17.99 9.43
N ALA A 17 10.23 17.50 8.22
CA ALA A 17 11.47 17.89 7.54
C ALA A 17 11.55 19.39 7.21
N ARG A 18 10.40 20.10 7.24
CA ARG A 18 10.31 21.56 7.08
C ARG A 18 10.28 22.31 8.41
N GLY A 19 10.52 21.64 9.53
CA GLY A 19 10.65 22.23 10.85
C GLY A 19 9.36 22.29 11.68
N VAL A 20 8.25 21.70 11.22
CA VAL A 20 7.03 21.58 12.03
C VAL A 20 7.20 20.42 13.00
N LYS A 21 6.94 20.64 14.28
CA LYS A 21 7.02 19.57 15.27
C LYS A 21 5.86 18.59 15.11
N ALA A 22 6.12 17.30 15.34
CA ALA A 22 5.08 16.27 15.25
C ALA A 22 3.89 16.55 16.18
N ASP A 23 4.17 17.09 17.38
CA ASP A 23 3.16 17.44 18.38
C ASP A 23 2.25 18.61 17.97
N ASP A 24 2.65 19.41 16.99
CA ASP A 24 1.85 20.49 16.42
C ASP A 24 0.92 20.01 15.29
N VAL A 25 0.96 18.70 14.96
CA VAL A 25 0.18 18.12 13.86
C VAL A 25 -0.84 17.11 14.40
N VAL A 26 -2.12 17.37 14.16
CA VAL A 26 -3.19 16.41 14.44
C VAL A 26 -3.39 15.50 13.25
N VAL A 27 -3.11 14.19 13.42
CA VAL A 27 -3.31 13.18 12.38
C VAL A 27 -4.67 12.51 12.56
N MET A 28 -5.55 12.66 11.57
CA MET A 28 -6.87 12.05 11.53
C MET A 28 -6.87 10.93 10.48
N GLN A 29 -6.90 9.67 10.91
CA GLN A 29 -6.89 8.53 10.00
C GLN A 29 -8.29 8.28 9.42
N TYR A 30 -8.41 8.17 8.12
CA TYR A 30 -9.68 7.89 7.45
C TYR A 30 -10.46 6.67 8.01
N PRO A 31 -9.80 5.54 8.34
CA PRO A 31 -10.50 4.39 8.92
C PRO A 31 -11.21 4.66 10.24
N ASP A 32 -10.70 5.59 11.06
CA ASP A 32 -11.28 5.96 12.35
C ASP A 32 -12.63 6.67 12.18
N PHE A 33 -12.86 7.22 11.00
CA PHE A 33 -14.10 7.92 10.60
C PHE A 33 -14.94 7.11 9.61
N GLY A 34 -14.74 5.80 9.53
CA GLY A 34 -15.55 4.90 8.70
C GLY A 34 -15.14 4.80 7.22
N VAL A 35 -14.08 5.50 6.80
CA VAL A 35 -13.57 5.47 5.42
C VAL A 35 -12.44 4.44 5.31
N LYS A 36 -12.80 3.18 5.13
CA LYS A 36 -11.88 2.03 5.14
C LYS A 36 -11.40 1.67 3.72
N LEU A 37 -10.72 2.59 3.08
CA LEU A 37 -10.16 2.37 1.75
C LEU A 37 -8.95 1.42 1.76
N TYR A 38 -8.73 0.72 0.66
CA TYR A 38 -7.43 0.13 0.37
C TYR A 38 -6.47 1.21 -0.15
N GLY A 39 -5.16 1.00 0.06
CA GLY A 39 -4.12 1.93 -0.38
C GLY A 39 -3.68 1.69 -1.84
N ASN A 40 -2.37 1.78 -2.06
CA ASN A 40 -1.78 1.59 -3.39
C ASN A 40 -2.02 0.17 -3.91
N ALA A 41 -2.27 0.07 -5.21
CA ALA A 41 -2.52 -1.19 -5.90
C ALA A 41 -1.60 -1.37 -7.11
N ILE A 42 -1.29 -2.61 -7.43
CA ILE A 42 -0.66 -2.96 -8.70
C ILE A 42 -1.77 -3.09 -9.74
N ILE A 43 -1.68 -2.30 -10.80
CA ILE A 43 -2.64 -2.27 -11.90
C ILE A 43 -2.00 -2.91 -13.12
N ALA A 44 -2.72 -3.81 -13.78
CA ALA A 44 -2.32 -4.42 -15.04
C ALA A 44 -3.37 -4.16 -16.12
N SER A 45 -2.94 -3.90 -17.35
CA SER A 45 -3.87 -3.72 -18.48
C SER A 45 -4.51 -5.06 -18.87
N PRO A 46 -5.76 -5.05 -19.38
CA PRO A 46 -6.39 -6.27 -19.90
C PRO A 46 -5.57 -6.97 -20.98
N LYS A 47 -4.81 -6.20 -21.76
CA LYS A 47 -3.92 -6.73 -22.80
C LYS A 47 -2.85 -7.64 -22.20
N ILE A 48 -2.07 -7.17 -21.20
CA ILE A 48 -1.00 -7.98 -20.61
C ILE A 48 -1.56 -9.19 -19.86
N LEU A 49 -2.73 -9.05 -19.23
CA LEU A 49 -3.39 -10.16 -18.54
C LEU A 49 -3.78 -11.29 -19.50
N LYS A 50 -4.15 -10.94 -20.74
CA LYS A 50 -4.53 -11.90 -21.78
C LYS A 50 -3.30 -12.48 -22.52
N GLU A 51 -2.36 -11.62 -22.91
CA GLU A 51 -1.23 -12.01 -23.76
C GLU A 51 -0.09 -12.67 -22.98
N ASN A 52 0.16 -12.23 -21.73
CA ASN A 52 1.27 -12.69 -20.90
C ASN A 52 0.89 -12.92 -19.44
N PRO A 53 -0.11 -13.76 -19.13
CA PRO A 53 -0.57 -13.99 -17.76
C PRO A 53 0.54 -14.52 -16.83
N GLU A 54 1.43 -15.37 -17.36
CA GLU A 54 2.54 -15.94 -16.58
C GLU A 54 3.60 -14.88 -16.22
N ALA A 55 3.82 -13.88 -17.07
CA ALA A 55 4.70 -12.75 -16.74
C ALA A 55 4.11 -11.92 -15.57
N VAL A 56 2.79 -11.72 -15.54
CA VAL A 56 2.12 -11.02 -14.43
C VAL A 56 2.27 -11.80 -13.12
N LYS A 57 2.04 -13.11 -13.15
CA LYS A 57 2.24 -13.98 -11.98
C LYS A 57 3.71 -13.97 -11.52
N ALA A 58 4.66 -14.03 -12.46
CA ALA A 58 6.09 -14.00 -12.14
C ALA A 58 6.48 -12.65 -11.51
N PHE A 59 5.97 -11.53 -12.04
CA PHE A 59 6.16 -10.21 -11.46
C PHE A 59 5.63 -10.14 -10.02
N LEU A 60 4.40 -10.61 -9.78
CA LEU A 60 3.81 -10.58 -8.42
C LEU A 60 4.58 -11.47 -7.44
N ARG A 61 5.10 -12.63 -7.87
CA ARG A 61 5.99 -13.45 -7.04
C ARG A 61 7.28 -12.70 -6.67
N ALA A 62 7.92 -12.06 -7.66
CA ALA A 62 9.14 -11.29 -7.44
C ALA A 62 8.88 -10.08 -6.53
N PHE A 63 7.78 -9.36 -6.75
CA PHE A 63 7.36 -8.22 -5.93
C PHE A 63 7.10 -8.64 -4.47
N THR A 64 6.36 -9.72 -4.26
CA THR A 64 6.06 -10.25 -2.92
C THR A 64 7.34 -10.68 -2.19
N LYS A 65 8.26 -11.35 -2.91
CA LYS A 65 9.56 -11.70 -2.35
C LYS A 65 10.36 -10.46 -1.97
N GLY A 66 10.44 -9.47 -2.86
CA GLY A 66 11.10 -8.19 -2.58
C GLY A 66 10.47 -7.46 -1.38
N ALA A 67 9.15 -7.43 -1.26
CA ALA A 67 8.46 -6.86 -0.10
C ALA A 67 8.84 -7.57 1.20
N LYS A 68 8.92 -8.90 1.21
CA LYS A 68 9.38 -9.69 2.35
C LYS A 68 10.81 -9.34 2.76
N ASP A 69 11.72 -9.25 1.78
CA ASP A 69 13.13 -8.90 2.03
C ASP A 69 13.27 -7.48 2.60
N VAL A 70 12.48 -6.52 2.09
CA VAL A 70 12.43 -5.13 2.55
C VAL A 70 11.86 -5.03 3.97
N ILE A 71 10.80 -5.78 4.29
CA ILE A 71 10.23 -5.82 5.65
C ILE A 71 11.25 -6.38 6.65
N ALA A 72 11.99 -7.41 6.25
CA ALA A 72 13.02 -8.01 7.09
C ALA A 72 14.23 -7.06 7.31
N SER A 73 14.55 -6.22 6.34
CA SER A 73 15.68 -5.28 6.41
C SER A 73 15.41 -3.99 5.64
N PRO A 74 14.65 -3.04 6.24
CA PRO A 74 14.28 -1.79 5.58
C PRO A 74 15.49 -0.97 5.09
N ALA A 75 16.57 -0.94 5.84
CA ALA A 75 17.80 -0.23 5.45
C ALA A 75 18.39 -0.76 4.14
N LYS A 76 18.48 -2.09 3.97
CA LYS A 76 18.93 -2.70 2.71
C LYS A 76 17.98 -2.41 1.55
N GLY A 77 16.68 -2.34 1.81
CA GLY A 77 15.69 -1.93 0.82
C GLY A 77 16.00 -0.53 0.29
N ILE A 78 16.31 0.40 1.16
CA ILE A 78 16.63 1.79 0.79
C ILE A 78 17.99 1.90 0.06
N GLU A 79 18.97 1.06 0.34
CA GLU A 79 20.20 1.00 -0.45
C GLU A 79 19.91 0.74 -1.95
N SER A 80 18.95 -0.14 -2.24
CA SER A 80 18.53 -0.42 -3.61
C SER A 80 17.82 0.77 -4.27
N VAL A 81 17.11 1.59 -3.50
CA VAL A 81 16.51 2.85 -4.00
C VAL A 81 17.61 3.87 -4.26
N LYS A 82 18.54 4.05 -3.32
CA LYS A 82 19.67 4.98 -3.43
C LYS A 82 20.55 4.68 -4.64
N ALA A 83 20.74 3.42 -4.97
CA ALA A 83 21.48 3.02 -6.17
C ALA A 83 20.84 3.48 -7.47
N ARG A 84 19.56 3.80 -7.47
CA ARG A 84 18.79 4.29 -8.63
C ARG A 84 18.54 5.79 -8.59
N ASP A 85 18.43 6.34 -7.39
CA ASP A 85 18.22 7.77 -7.13
C ASP A 85 19.21 8.22 -6.04
N GLY A 86 20.35 8.73 -6.48
CA GLY A 86 21.44 9.16 -5.60
C GLY A 86 21.14 10.41 -4.74
N ILE A 87 20.03 11.11 -5.03
CA ILE A 87 19.68 12.39 -4.38
C ILE A 87 18.92 12.16 -3.06
N ILE A 88 18.40 10.95 -2.82
CA ILE A 88 17.58 10.68 -1.64
C ILE A 88 18.34 10.84 -0.32
N ASN A 89 17.66 11.35 0.70
CA ASN A 89 18.09 11.28 2.09
C ASN A 89 17.81 9.88 2.64
N THR A 90 18.83 9.04 2.71
CA THR A 90 18.73 7.63 3.11
C THR A 90 18.08 7.45 4.49
N GLU A 91 18.43 8.28 5.46
CA GLU A 91 17.89 8.20 6.83
C GLU A 91 16.39 8.50 6.85
N LEU A 92 15.97 9.55 6.17
CA LEU A 92 14.56 9.92 6.03
C LEU A 92 13.79 8.82 5.31
N GLU A 93 14.34 8.23 4.25
CA GLU A 93 13.64 7.19 3.49
C GLU A 93 13.55 5.86 4.26
N VAL A 94 14.54 5.51 5.07
CA VAL A 94 14.43 4.37 6.00
C VAL A 94 13.33 4.60 7.02
N ARG A 95 13.23 5.80 7.60
CA ARG A 95 12.16 6.18 8.53
C ARG A 95 10.79 6.14 7.85
N ARG A 96 10.69 6.65 6.63
CA ARG A 96 9.47 6.62 5.80
C ARG A 96 9.01 5.19 5.54
N LEU A 97 9.93 4.32 5.12
CA LEU A 97 9.65 2.93 4.83
C LEU A 97 9.17 2.17 6.07
N LYS A 98 9.83 2.36 7.21
CA LYS A 98 9.40 1.77 8.49
C LYS A 98 7.99 2.22 8.85
N LEU A 99 7.70 3.52 8.75
CA LEU A 99 6.37 4.05 9.05
C LEU A 99 5.31 3.48 8.08
N ALA A 100 5.63 3.32 6.80
CA ALA A 100 4.73 2.69 5.82
C ALA A 100 4.47 1.20 6.15
N ILE A 101 5.51 0.48 6.55
CA ILE A 101 5.37 -0.93 6.98
C ILE A 101 4.42 -0.99 8.19
N ASP A 102 4.63 -0.17 9.20
CA ASP A 102 3.89 -0.23 10.45
C ASP A 102 2.43 0.24 10.32
N THR A 103 2.18 1.27 9.51
CA THR A 103 0.84 1.90 9.42
C THR A 103 -0.02 1.37 8.29
N VAL A 104 0.57 0.81 7.22
CA VAL A 104 -0.16 0.40 6.01
C VAL A 104 -0.02 -1.09 5.73
N ILE A 105 1.21 -1.61 5.71
CA ILE A 105 1.46 -2.99 5.30
C ILE A 105 1.12 -3.97 6.43
N ASN A 106 1.53 -3.66 7.65
CA ASN A 106 1.31 -4.49 8.84
C ASN A 106 -0.12 -4.31 9.41
N SER A 107 -1.12 -4.48 8.57
CA SER A 107 -2.52 -4.37 8.96
C SER A 107 -3.08 -5.70 9.50
N PRO A 108 -4.17 -5.67 10.32
CA PRO A 108 -4.87 -6.88 10.73
C PRO A 108 -5.32 -7.75 9.56
N ASP A 109 -5.79 -7.13 8.46
CA ASP A 109 -6.21 -7.82 7.26
C ASP A 109 -5.04 -8.56 6.59
N ALA A 110 -3.88 -7.88 6.43
CA ALA A 110 -2.70 -8.51 5.84
C ALA A 110 -2.16 -9.67 6.68
N ARG A 111 -2.29 -9.57 8.01
CA ARG A 111 -1.90 -10.67 8.92
C ARG A 111 -2.82 -11.87 8.84
N LYS A 112 -4.12 -11.64 8.61
CA LYS A 112 -5.13 -12.69 8.57
C LYS A 112 -5.22 -13.35 7.20
N GLU A 113 -5.28 -12.54 6.16
CA GLU A 113 -5.58 -12.99 4.79
C GLU A 113 -4.32 -13.14 3.92
N GLY A 114 -3.21 -12.49 4.30
CA GLY A 114 -1.97 -12.41 3.53
C GLY A 114 -1.79 -11.08 2.80
N PHE A 115 -0.55 -10.78 2.46
CA PHE A 115 -0.17 -9.55 1.77
C PHE A 115 -0.83 -9.43 0.39
N GLY A 116 -1.50 -8.31 0.17
CA GLY A 116 -2.18 -8.04 -1.11
C GLY A 116 -3.53 -8.70 -1.28
N GLN A 117 -4.01 -9.48 -0.32
CA GLN A 117 -5.39 -9.99 -0.34
C GLN A 117 -6.38 -8.90 0.04
N ILE A 118 -7.63 -9.09 -0.40
CA ILE A 118 -8.73 -8.19 -0.08
C ILE A 118 -9.87 -8.95 0.62
N GLN A 119 -10.68 -8.19 1.35
CA GLN A 119 -11.94 -8.66 1.91
C GLN A 119 -13.11 -8.15 1.06
N GLY A 120 -13.98 -9.03 0.60
CA GLY A 120 -15.12 -8.67 -0.27
C GLY A 120 -16.00 -7.55 0.31
N PRO A 121 -16.45 -7.64 1.59
CA PRO A 121 -17.25 -6.58 2.19
C PRO A 121 -16.55 -5.21 2.25
N ARG A 122 -15.24 -5.19 2.53
CA ARG A 122 -14.45 -3.96 2.54
C ARG A 122 -14.31 -3.38 1.13
N MET A 123 -14.10 -4.22 0.12
CA MET A 123 -14.03 -3.78 -1.28
C MET A 123 -15.37 -3.22 -1.75
N ALA A 124 -16.48 -3.86 -1.39
CA ALA A 124 -17.82 -3.38 -1.72
C ALA A 124 -18.12 -2.01 -1.09
N LEU A 125 -17.76 -1.84 0.20
CA LEU A 125 -17.88 -0.54 0.89
C LEU A 125 -17.02 0.53 0.19
N MET A 126 -15.76 0.23 -0.11
CA MET A 126 -14.86 1.14 -0.81
C MET A 126 -15.43 1.55 -2.18
N ALA A 127 -15.91 0.60 -2.98
CA ALA A 127 -16.50 0.87 -4.29
C ALA A 127 -17.72 1.79 -4.17
N SER A 128 -18.58 1.57 -3.16
CA SER A 128 -19.72 2.44 -2.88
C SER A 128 -19.29 3.85 -2.48
N GLN A 129 -18.39 3.97 -1.49
CA GLN A 129 -17.92 5.27 -0.99
C GLN A 129 -17.22 6.10 -2.09
N VAL A 130 -16.39 5.45 -2.91
CA VAL A 130 -15.73 6.12 -4.04
C VAL A 130 -16.75 6.55 -5.09
N SER A 131 -17.73 5.69 -5.42
CA SER A 131 -18.79 6.04 -6.37
C SER A 131 -19.62 7.24 -5.92
N ASP A 132 -19.92 7.30 -4.62
CA ASP A 132 -20.68 8.43 -4.04
C ASP A 132 -19.83 9.71 -4.00
N ALA A 133 -18.56 9.62 -3.56
CA ALA A 133 -17.67 10.77 -3.43
C ALA A 133 -17.35 11.43 -4.78
N PHE A 134 -17.22 10.64 -5.84
CA PHE A 134 -16.90 11.12 -7.19
C PHE A 134 -18.11 11.24 -8.10
N ASN A 135 -19.31 10.99 -7.59
CA ASN A 135 -20.57 11.05 -8.36
C ASN A 135 -20.45 10.32 -9.71
N THR A 136 -20.00 9.07 -9.66
CA THR A 136 -19.76 8.28 -10.87
C THR A 136 -21.07 8.01 -11.62
N LYS A 137 -21.05 7.99 -12.96
CA LYS A 137 -22.23 7.74 -13.80
C LYS A 137 -22.91 6.39 -13.53
N SER A 138 -22.14 5.41 -13.07
CA SER A 138 -22.65 4.10 -12.64
C SER A 138 -21.85 3.64 -11.44
N ARG A 139 -22.48 2.84 -10.57
CA ARG A 139 -21.77 2.20 -9.45
C ARG A 139 -20.78 1.18 -9.99
N VAL A 140 -19.58 1.23 -9.46
CA VAL A 140 -18.53 0.28 -9.83
C VAL A 140 -18.84 -1.08 -9.20
N ASN A 141 -18.83 -2.14 -10.03
CA ASN A 141 -18.94 -3.51 -9.51
C ASN A 141 -17.64 -3.89 -8.78
N PRO A 142 -17.69 -4.16 -7.47
CA PRO A 142 -16.47 -4.53 -6.70
C PRO A 142 -15.78 -5.79 -7.25
N ASP A 143 -16.53 -6.76 -7.78
CA ASP A 143 -15.96 -7.99 -8.34
C ASP A 143 -15.19 -7.77 -9.66
N ALA A 144 -15.41 -6.64 -10.33
CA ALA A 144 -14.69 -6.26 -11.55
C ALA A 144 -13.36 -5.53 -11.27
N ILE A 145 -13.13 -5.07 -10.04
CA ILE A 145 -11.93 -4.28 -9.67
C ILE A 145 -10.76 -5.19 -9.34
N TRP A 146 -11.03 -6.33 -8.70
CA TRP A 146 -10.02 -7.19 -8.12
C TRP A 146 -9.94 -8.55 -8.80
N ASN A 147 -8.72 -8.98 -9.09
CA ASN A 147 -8.47 -10.33 -9.60
C ASN A 147 -7.32 -10.99 -8.83
N GLY A 148 -7.67 -11.80 -7.84
CA GLY A 148 -6.72 -12.54 -7.01
C GLY A 148 -6.09 -13.77 -7.67
N SER A 149 -6.55 -14.18 -8.87
CA SER A 149 -6.05 -15.40 -9.53
C SER A 149 -4.57 -15.33 -9.97
N PHE A 150 -4.01 -14.12 -9.97
CA PHE A 150 -2.62 -13.86 -10.30
C PHE A 150 -1.69 -13.83 -9.07
N LEU A 151 -2.25 -13.82 -7.87
CA LEU A 151 -1.47 -13.76 -6.65
C LEU A 151 -0.64 -15.04 -6.44
N PRO A 152 0.52 -14.93 -5.76
CA PRO A 152 1.26 -16.08 -5.25
C PRO A 152 0.45 -16.94 -4.28
N SER A 153 1.03 -18.07 -3.90
CA SER A 153 0.39 -18.96 -2.90
C SER A 153 0.21 -18.24 -1.55
N ALA A 154 -0.77 -18.70 -0.76
CA ALA A 154 -1.01 -18.15 0.59
C ALA A 154 0.27 -18.18 1.46
N LYS A 155 1.11 -19.20 1.31
CA LYS A 155 2.41 -19.31 1.99
C LYS A 155 3.36 -18.19 1.60
N ASP A 156 3.38 -17.81 0.33
CA ASP A 156 4.25 -16.75 -0.17
C ASP A 156 3.74 -15.36 0.24
N LEU A 157 2.42 -15.22 0.44
CA LEU A 157 1.80 -13.98 0.91
C LEU A 157 1.94 -13.75 2.43
N ASP A 158 2.40 -14.74 3.18
CA ASP A 158 2.76 -14.61 4.61
C ASP A 158 4.16 -13.98 4.73
N ILE A 159 4.22 -12.66 4.50
CA ILE A 159 5.49 -11.91 4.49
C ILE A 159 5.77 -11.15 5.77
N LEU A 160 4.78 -11.05 6.68
CA LEU A 160 4.93 -10.30 7.91
C LEU A 160 5.63 -11.14 8.99
N PRO A 161 6.48 -10.53 9.84
CA PRO A 161 7.10 -11.23 10.96
C PRO A 161 6.03 -11.83 11.87
N LYS A 162 6.24 -13.07 12.27
CA LYS A 162 5.41 -13.69 13.32
C LYS A 162 5.70 -12.99 14.64
N LYS A 163 4.65 -12.69 15.38
CA LYS A 163 4.78 -12.16 16.73
C LYS A 163 5.28 -13.22 17.69
#